data_a3c8f36f046ef573b5e7d2dcd5c4b9d8
#
_entry.id   a3c8f36f046ef573b5e7d2dcd5c4b9d8
#
_cell.length_a   1.000
_cell.length_b   1.000
_cell.length_c   1.000
_cell.angle_alpha   90.00
_cell.angle_beta   90.00
_cell.angle_gamma   90.00
#
_symmetry.space_group_name_H-M   'P 1'
#
loop_
_entity.id
_entity.type
_entity.pdbx_description
1 polymer ?
#
loop_
_entity_poly.entity_id
_entity_poly.type
_entity_poly.pdbx_seq_one_letter_code
_entity_poly.pdbx_strand_id
1 'polypeptide(L)'
;MLRKTRIILAALFLIGITLLFTGIGHQWWGWMAKLQFLPSCLALNFAVIAGILLLTFVFGRIYCSVICPLGVFQDCVIWLRRKYGMARHKRNVRNARKIAEARKAGTDIPAGSTIKPEVKHFRYENERKWLRYGILAIVTAAIFANLQVIVAAIAPYSAYGRMVRSIAGLASGESIAPALLVTAGITLLVIVIYSWFWGRAWCNIICPVGSLLSIVSRFSLLRIRIDGNKCTACGRCERGCKSSCINTNTRTVDASRCVDCFDCIGRCKEGAISFGPAAGRGSDDRKKADDTPDRSRRDFLATAAILATAGIEANAQEKRLDGGLAPVTDKAVPERTGRLVPPGAGSADSFYSRCTACQLCVSNCPNGVLRPSTDLSHLLQPEMGYEKGFCRPECTVCSEVCPAGAIRPVSREEKLTIHIGTATVDAETCIGCGKCTSACPTGAVMMVFNDGRNVAAVAEEQCIGCGKCEFLCPVRPLSAIKVNGLDEHRKD
;
A
#
# COMPACT_ATOMS: atom_id res chain seq x y z
N MET A 1 -30.93 -2.19 0.02
CA MET A 1 -30.29 -1.29 -0.95
C MET A 1 -28.87 -0.92 -0.53
N LEU A 2 -28.65 -0.22 0.57
CA LEU A 2 -27.34 0.31 1.04
C LEU A 2 -26.14 -0.67 0.96
N ARG A 3 -26.31 -1.92 1.40
CA ARG A 3 -25.26 -2.93 1.34
C ARG A 3 -24.84 -3.28 -0.10
N LYS A 4 -25.79 -3.41 -1.02
CA LYS A 4 -25.51 -3.75 -2.43
C LYS A 4 -24.75 -2.61 -3.11
N THR A 5 -25.24 -1.36 -2.96
CA THR A 5 -24.59 -0.16 -3.51
C THR A 5 -23.16 -0.01 -2.98
N ARG A 6 -22.95 -0.19 -1.66
CA ARG A 6 -21.61 -0.17 -1.08
C ARG A 6 -20.67 -1.21 -1.68
N ILE A 7 -21.15 -2.46 -1.88
CA ILE A 7 -20.32 -3.55 -2.45
C ILE A 7 -19.93 -3.23 -3.89
N ILE A 8 -20.85 -2.70 -4.70
CA ILE A 8 -20.57 -2.32 -6.09
C ILE A 8 -19.51 -1.22 -6.14
N LEU A 9 -19.68 -0.15 -5.36
CA LEU A 9 -18.70 0.93 -5.28
C LEU A 9 -17.34 0.45 -4.78
N ALA A 10 -17.31 -0.38 -3.74
CA ALA A 10 -16.08 -0.93 -3.22
C ALA A 10 -15.34 -1.83 -4.24
N ALA A 11 -16.08 -2.63 -5.01
CA ALA A 11 -15.52 -3.45 -6.08
C ALA A 11 -14.93 -2.58 -7.20
N LEU A 12 -15.64 -1.51 -7.61
CA LEU A 12 -15.17 -0.57 -8.61
C LEU A 12 -13.86 0.11 -8.18
N PHE A 13 -13.79 0.62 -6.93
CA PHE A 13 -12.57 1.22 -6.40
C PHE A 13 -11.42 0.21 -6.30
N LEU A 14 -11.70 -1.01 -5.81
CA LEU A 14 -10.67 -2.04 -5.68
C LEU A 14 -10.10 -2.43 -7.06
N ILE A 15 -10.97 -2.67 -8.05
CA ILE A 15 -10.55 -3.05 -9.41
C ILE A 15 -9.78 -1.90 -10.05
N GLY A 16 -10.29 -0.67 -10.02
CA GLY A 16 -9.64 0.50 -10.60
C GLY A 16 -8.25 0.76 -10.02
N ILE A 17 -8.12 0.70 -8.69
CA ILE A 17 -6.81 0.87 -8.03
C ILE A 17 -5.88 -0.32 -8.32
N THR A 18 -6.40 -1.56 -8.41
CA THR A 18 -5.58 -2.72 -8.77
C THR A 18 -5.04 -2.58 -10.19
N LEU A 19 -5.87 -2.21 -11.17
CA LEU A 19 -5.45 -1.95 -12.55
C LEU A 19 -4.39 -0.84 -12.60
N LEU A 20 -4.57 0.22 -11.81
CA LEU A 20 -3.60 1.31 -11.74
C LEU A 20 -2.23 0.82 -11.24
N PHE A 21 -2.17 -0.07 -10.23
CA PHE A 21 -0.92 -0.65 -9.73
C PHE A 21 -0.32 -1.71 -10.65
N THR A 22 -1.05 -2.25 -11.60
CA THR A 22 -0.50 -3.08 -12.69
C THR A 22 0.01 -2.27 -13.88
N GLY A 23 -0.07 -0.94 -13.83
CA GLY A 23 0.36 -0.05 -14.91
C GLY A 23 -0.67 0.14 -16.02
N ILE A 24 -1.89 -0.35 -15.83
CA ILE A 24 -2.94 -0.31 -16.87
C ILE A 24 -3.86 0.89 -16.64
N GLY A 25 -4.00 1.74 -17.66
CA GLY A 25 -5.05 2.77 -17.72
C GLY A 25 -4.91 3.90 -16.69
N HIS A 26 -3.70 4.38 -16.43
CA HIS A 26 -3.45 5.50 -15.51
C HIS A 26 -4.25 6.76 -15.85
N GLN A 27 -4.55 7.02 -17.12
CA GLN A 27 -5.36 8.12 -17.58
C GLN A 27 -6.80 8.06 -17.05
N TRP A 28 -7.35 6.84 -16.92
CA TRP A 28 -8.74 6.61 -16.48
C TRP A 28 -8.87 6.49 -14.96
N TRP A 29 -7.91 5.87 -14.30
CA TRP A 29 -7.99 5.49 -12.88
C TRP A 29 -7.11 6.35 -11.95
N GLY A 30 -6.22 7.19 -12.49
CA GLY A 30 -5.25 7.98 -11.71
C GLY A 30 -5.88 8.88 -10.63
N TRP A 31 -7.08 9.41 -10.90
CA TRP A 31 -7.82 10.22 -9.93
C TRP A 31 -8.19 9.45 -8.64
N MET A 32 -8.38 8.12 -8.71
CA MET A 32 -8.69 7.28 -7.54
C MET A 32 -7.51 7.23 -6.55
N ALA A 33 -6.28 7.29 -7.06
CA ALA A 33 -5.08 7.38 -6.21
C ALA A 33 -5.04 8.69 -5.42
N LYS A 34 -5.42 9.80 -6.06
CA LYS A 34 -5.46 11.13 -5.45
C LYS A 34 -6.54 11.30 -4.37
N LEU A 35 -7.53 10.40 -4.32
CA LEU A 35 -8.54 10.35 -3.25
C LEU A 35 -8.08 9.57 -2.00
N GLN A 36 -6.85 9.09 -1.96
CA GLN A 36 -6.35 8.35 -0.79
C GLN A 36 -5.93 9.30 0.32
N PHE A 37 -6.49 9.10 1.52
CA PHE A 37 -6.41 10.04 2.64
C PHE A 37 -4.96 10.39 3.04
N LEU A 38 -4.12 9.40 3.34
CA LEU A 38 -2.76 9.65 3.80
C LEU A 38 -1.86 10.30 2.73
N PRO A 39 -1.84 9.83 1.46
CA PRO A 39 -1.16 10.55 0.39
C PRO A 39 -1.63 11.99 0.21
N SER A 40 -2.94 12.24 0.33
CA SER A 40 -3.50 13.60 0.23
C SER A 40 -3.06 14.50 1.39
N CYS A 41 -2.88 13.94 2.60
CA CYS A 41 -2.32 14.69 3.72
C CYS A 41 -0.87 15.13 3.44
N LEU A 42 -0.05 14.24 2.91
CA LEU A 42 1.35 14.55 2.55
C LEU A 42 1.45 15.52 1.37
N ALA A 43 0.52 15.44 0.43
CA ALA A 43 0.39 16.37 -0.69
C ALA A 43 -0.22 17.74 -0.30
N LEU A 44 -0.66 17.91 0.95
CA LEU A 44 -1.37 19.10 1.44
C LEU A 44 -2.62 19.43 0.60
N ASN A 45 -3.30 18.39 0.10
CA ASN A 45 -4.53 18.55 -0.68
C ASN A 45 -5.73 18.75 0.25
N PHE A 46 -5.93 19.98 0.71
CA PHE A 46 -6.96 20.35 1.68
C PHE A 46 -8.38 20.01 1.19
N ALA A 47 -8.66 20.10 -0.11
CA ALA A 47 -9.98 19.80 -0.66
C ALA A 47 -10.35 18.31 -0.46
N VAL A 48 -9.45 17.40 -0.75
CA VAL A 48 -9.66 15.95 -0.56
C VAL A 48 -9.72 15.60 0.93
N ILE A 49 -8.84 16.19 1.74
CA ILE A 49 -8.85 15.97 3.21
C ILE A 49 -10.18 16.41 3.79
N ALA A 50 -10.61 17.64 3.49
CA ALA A 50 -11.88 18.19 3.97
C ALA A 50 -13.07 17.35 3.47
N GLY A 51 -13.07 16.94 2.20
CA GLY A 51 -14.10 16.08 1.64
C GLY A 51 -14.22 14.73 2.35
N ILE A 52 -13.10 14.07 2.66
CA ILE A 52 -13.10 12.78 3.39
C ILE A 52 -13.52 12.96 4.85
N LEU A 53 -13.07 14.03 5.50
CA LEU A 53 -13.49 14.35 6.88
C LEU A 53 -14.99 14.67 6.93
N LEU A 54 -15.51 15.45 5.99
CA LEU A 54 -16.94 15.74 5.87
C LEU A 54 -17.74 14.45 5.59
N LEU A 55 -17.29 13.63 4.67
CA LEU A 55 -17.90 12.32 4.38
C LEU A 55 -17.94 11.45 5.65
N THR A 56 -16.86 11.46 6.44
CA THR A 56 -16.78 10.71 7.70
C THR A 56 -17.68 11.32 8.78
N PHE A 57 -17.79 12.62 8.84
CA PHE A 57 -18.69 13.31 9.76
C PHE A 57 -20.17 13.06 9.45
N VAL A 58 -20.52 13.00 8.17
CA VAL A 58 -21.93 12.74 7.76
C VAL A 58 -22.27 11.25 7.89
N PHE A 59 -21.47 10.36 7.29
CA PHE A 59 -21.82 8.95 7.10
C PHE A 59 -21.01 7.97 7.96
N GLY A 60 -20.11 8.46 8.83
CA GLY A 60 -19.19 7.57 9.53
C GLY A 60 -18.01 7.12 8.66
N ARG A 61 -17.36 6.01 9.03
CA ARG A 61 -16.12 5.53 8.40
C ARG A 61 -16.34 4.79 7.06
N ILE A 62 -17.23 5.29 6.23
CA ILE A 62 -17.55 4.68 4.92
C ILE A 62 -16.32 4.66 3.99
N TYR A 63 -15.42 5.64 4.10
CA TYR A 63 -14.13 5.66 3.39
C TYR A 63 -13.39 4.32 3.53
N CYS A 64 -13.29 3.77 4.76
CA CYS A 64 -12.58 2.53 5.03
C CYS A 64 -13.24 1.29 4.41
N SER A 65 -14.51 1.37 4.02
CA SER A 65 -15.25 0.24 3.45
C SER A 65 -15.51 0.34 1.96
N VAL A 66 -15.26 1.50 1.34
CA VAL A 66 -15.53 1.76 -0.09
C VAL A 66 -14.26 2.20 -0.83
N ILE A 67 -13.58 3.23 -0.33
CA ILE A 67 -12.48 3.90 -1.05
C ILE A 67 -11.12 3.27 -0.75
N CYS A 68 -10.87 2.88 0.52
CA CYS A 68 -9.58 2.32 0.92
C CYS A 68 -9.38 0.90 0.38
N PRO A 69 -8.40 0.65 -0.51
CA PRO A 69 -8.23 -0.66 -1.15
C PRO A 69 -7.86 -1.75 -0.16
N LEU A 70 -7.00 -1.45 0.83
CA LEU A 70 -6.65 -2.42 1.87
C LEU A 70 -7.85 -2.81 2.72
N GLY A 71 -8.74 -1.85 3.02
CA GLY A 71 -9.97 -2.11 3.75
C GLY A 71 -10.92 -3.01 2.97
N VAL A 72 -11.09 -2.79 1.68
CA VAL A 72 -11.91 -3.64 0.81
C VAL A 72 -11.28 -5.03 0.65
N PHE A 73 -9.97 -5.12 0.51
CA PHE A 73 -9.23 -6.40 0.48
C PHE A 73 -9.48 -7.24 1.75
N GLN A 74 -9.41 -6.63 2.93
CA GLN A 74 -9.76 -7.33 4.18
C GLN A 74 -11.21 -7.84 4.17
N ASP A 75 -12.14 -7.10 3.57
CA ASP A 75 -13.52 -7.57 3.40
C ASP A 75 -13.61 -8.83 2.54
N CYS A 76 -12.79 -8.94 1.48
CA CYS A 76 -12.70 -10.15 0.66
C CYS A 76 -12.19 -11.35 1.47
N VAL A 77 -11.15 -11.17 2.27
CA VAL A 77 -10.60 -12.22 3.15
C VAL A 77 -11.65 -12.68 4.19
N ILE A 78 -12.35 -11.73 4.83
CA ILE A 78 -13.40 -12.03 5.80
C ILE A 78 -14.59 -12.74 5.14
N TRP A 79 -14.95 -12.36 3.92
CA TRP A 79 -15.99 -13.04 3.15
C TRP A 79 -15.59 -14.49 2.84
N LEU A 80 -14.35 -14.73 2.42
CA LEU A 80 -13.81 -16.07 2.16
C LEU A 80 -13.83 -16.94 3.42
N ARG A 81 -13.40 -16.39 4.56
CA ARG A 81 -13.49 -17.06 5.87
C ARG A 81 -14.93 -17.47 6.20
N ARG A 82 -15.89 -16.57 5.99
CA ARG A 82 -17.32 -16.85 6.25
C ARG A 82 -17.84 -17.96 5.33
N LYS A 83 -17.49 -17.92 4.04
CA LYS A 83 -17.85 -18.96 3.07
C LYS A 83 -17.28 -20.33 3.48
N TYR A 84 -16.00 -20.33 3.87
CA TYR A 84 -15.33 -21.53 4.41
C TYR A 84 -16.04 -22.06 5.67
N GLY A 85 -16.36 -21.17 6.61
CA GLY A 85 -17.09 -21.55 7.85
C GLY A 85 -18.45 -22.16 7.58
N MET A 86 -19.22 -21.57 6.65
CA MET A 86 -20.52 -22.14 6.24
C MET A 86 -20.38 -23.52 5.56
N ALA A 87 -19.40 -23.68 4.69
CA ALA A 87 -19.11 -24.95 4.03
C ALA A 87 -18.73 -26.03 5.05
N ARG A 88 -17.89 -25.66 6.04
CA ARG A 88 -17.47 -26.53 7.13
C ARG A 88 -18.65 -26.93 8.04
N HIS A 89 -19.50 -25.98 8.40
CA HIS A 89 -20.71 -26.25 9.18
C HIS A 89 -21.64 -27.25 8.47
N LYS A 90 -21.91 -27.02 7.17
CA LYS A 90 -22.71 -27.95 6.37
C LYS A 90 -22.11 -29.37 6.33
N ARG A 91 -20.76 -29.46 6.22
CA ARG A 91 -20.07 -30.77 6.28
C ARG A 91 -20.21 -31.42 7.64
N ASN A 92 -20.02 -30.66 8.72
CA ASN A 92 -20.17 -31.17 10.09
C ASN A 92 -21.59 -31.71 10.34
N VAL A 93 -22.64 -30.97 9.92
CA VAL A 93 -24.04 -31.42 10.04
C VAL A 93 -24.27 -32.72 9.26
N ARG A 94 -23.75 -32.83 8.04
CA ARG A 94 -23.85 -34.06 7.23
C ARG A 94 -23.13 -35.24 7.90
N ASN A 95 -21.92 -35.00 8.41
CA ASN A 95 -21.14 -36.05 9.10
C ASN A 95 -21.82 -36.47 10.41
N ALA A 96 -22.38 -35.53 11.18
CA ALA A 96 -23.12 -35.83 12.38
C ALA A 96 -24.34 -36.73 12.10
N ARG A 97 -25.05 -36.46 10.99
CA ARG A 97 -26.17 -37.34 10.56
C ARG A 97 -25.70 -38.76 10.24
N LYS A 98 -24.64 -38.90 9.45
CA LYS A 98 -24.04 -40.21 9.10
C LYS A 98 -23.61 -40.99 10.35
N ILE A 99 -22.97 -40.31 11.32
CA ILE A 99 -22.58 -40.95 12.60
C ILE A 99 -23.79 -41.39 13.38
N ALA A 100 -24.84 -40.56 13.42
CA ALA A 100 -26.08 -40.90 14.11
C ALA A 100 -26.82 -42.11 13.46
N GLU A 101 -26.85 -42.16 12.14
CA GLU A 101 -27.44 -43.27 11.36
C GLU A 101 -26.68 -44.58 11.59
N ALA A 102 -25.32 -44.56 11.48
CA ALA A 102 -24.47 -45.71 11.74
C ALA A 102 -24.64 -46.25 13.16
N ARG A 103 -24.70 -45.36 14.16
CA ARG A 103 -24.96 -45.74 15.56
C ARG A 103 -26.34 -46.41 15.75
N LYS A 104 -27.39 -45.92 15.06
CA LYS A 104 -28.72 -46.52 15.11
C LYS A 104 -28.77 -47.90 14.44
N ALA A 105 -28.00 -48.05 13.34
CA ALA A 105 -27.94 -49.31 12.60
C ALA A 105 -26.96 -50.35 13.20
N GLY A 106 -26.21 -50.01 14.25
CA GLY A 106 -25.17 -50.86 14.82
C GLY A 106 -24.00 -51.15 13.88
N THR A 107 -23.77 -50.28 12.85
CA THR A 107 -22.72 -50.42 11.86
C THR A 107 -21.54 -49.52 12.16
N ASP A 108 -20.37 -49.85 11.60
CA ASP A 108 -19.17 -49.01 11.76
C ASP A 108 -19.35 -47.59 11.19
N ILE A 109 -18.78 -46.62 11.86
CA ILE A 109 -18.82 -45.22 11.41
C ILE A 109 -18.07 -45.08 10.09
N PRO A 110 -18.70 -44.58 9.00
CA PRO A 110 -18.05 -44.44 7.70
C PRO A 110 -16.75 -43.62 7.77
N ALA A 111 -15.68 -44.11 7.14
CA ALA A 111 -14.38 -43.47 7.10
C ALA A 111 -14.51 -42.00 6.62
N GLY A 112 -13.84 -41.07 7.30
CA GLY A 112 -13.89 -39.63 6.98
C GLY A 112 -15.07 -38.85 7.57
N SER A 113 -15.98 -39.50 8.35
CA SER A 113 -17.11 -38.83 9.04
C SER A 113 -16.66 -38.10 10.31
N THR A 114 -15.59 -37.34 10.27
CA THR A 114 -15.09 -36.58 11.43
C THR A 114 -15.77 -35.20 11.56
N ILE A 115 -16.13 -34.82 12.80
CA ILE A 115 -16.63 -33.48 13.12
C ILE A 115 -15.44 -32.60 13.47
N LYS A 116 -15.15 -31.60 12.62
CA LYS A 116 -14.05 -30.62 12.85
C LYS A 116 -14.57 -29.44 13.68
N PRO A 117 -13.72 -28.80 14.52
CA PRO A 117 -14.14 -27.65 15.30
C PRO A 117 -14.65 -26.53 14.39
N GLU A 118 -15.73 -25.86 14.77
CA GLU A 118 -16.33 -24.78 13.99
C GLU A 118 -15.43 -23.53 13.95
N VAL A 119 -15.54 -22.74 12.87
CA VAL A 119 -14.84 -21.46 12.76
C VAL A 119 -15.46 -20.49 13.77
N LYS A 120 -14.63 -19.98 14.70
CA LYS A 120 -15.07 -19.02 15.73
C LYS A 120 -15.72 -17.80 15.08
N HIS A 121 -16.87 -17.39 15.62
CA HIS A 121 -17.53 -16.15 15.23
C HIS A 121 -16.80 -14.93 15.82
N PHE A 122 -16.94 -13.77 15.17
CA PHE A 122 -16.54 -12.51 15.78
C PHE A 122 -17.44 -12.22 16.99
N ARG A 123 -16.86 -11.63 18.02
CA ARG A 123 -17.57 -11.18 19.20
C ARG A 123 -17.22 -9.73 19.47
N TYR A 124 -18.02 -9.06 20.27
CA TYR A 124 -17.68 -7.73 20.77
C TYR A 124 -16.37 -7.81 21.57
N GLU A 125 -15.47 -6.89 21.29
CA GLU A 125 -14.24 -6.68 22.04
C GLU A 125 -14.23 -5.22 22.53
N ASN A 126 -13.67 -4.99 23.73
CA ASN A 126 -13.48 -3.63 24.21
C ASN A 126 -12.47 -2.87 23.37
N GLU A 127 -12.65 -1.57 23.22
CA GLU A 127 -11.73 -0.71 22.48
C GLU A 127 -10.36 -0.66 23.18
N ARG A 128 -9.29 -1.02 22.46
CA ARG A 128 -7.90 -0.90 22.92
C ARG A 128 -7.39 0.52 22.64
N LYS A 129 -7.90 1.52 23.33
CA LYS A 129 -7.61 2.95 23.11
C LYS A 129 -6.12 3.27 23.17
N TRP A 130 -5.42 2.75 24.16
CA TRP A 130 -3.98 2.95 24.37
C TRP A 130 -3.15 2.52 23.17
N LEU A 131 -3.36 1.32 22.69
CA LEU A 131 -2.63 0.79 21.54
C LEU A 131 -2.93 1.59 20.28
N ARG A 132 -4.20 1.90 20.05
CA ARG A 132 -4.66 2.66 18.88
C ARG A 132 -4.04 4.06 18.80
N TYR A 133 -4.15 4.83 19.88
CA TYR A 133 -3.63 6.21 19.89
C TYR A 133 -2.12 6.26 20.07
N GLY A 134 -1.51 5.26 20.73
CA GLY A 134 -0.06 5.11 20.79
C GLY A 134 0.56 4.88 19.41
N ILE A 135 -0.02 4.00 18.60
CA ILE A 135 0.45 3.78 17.21
C ILE A 135 0.23 5.06 16.37
N LEU A 136 -0.91 5.74 16.53
CA LEU A 136 -1.15 7.00 15.83
C LEU A 136 -0.09 8.05 16.18
N ALA A 137 0.25 8.20 17.47
CA ALA A 137 1.29 9.12 17.92
C ALA A 137 2.67 8.77 17.35
N ILE A 138 3.05 7.47 17.35
CA ILE A 138 4.30 6.99 16.76
C ILE A 138 4.37 7.32 15.26
N VAL A 139 3.30 7.06 14.51
CA VAL A 139 3.27 7.36 13.06
C VAL A 139 3.32 8.86 12.81
N THR A 140 2.62 9.66 13.63
CA THR A 140 2.67 11.13 13.54
C THR A 140 4.08 11.65 13.84
N ALA A 141 4.72 11.15 14.90
CA ALA A 141 6.12 11.48 15.21
C ALA A 141 7.08 11.05 14.10
N ALA A 142 6.87 9.87 13.49
CA ALA A 142 7.68 9.40 12.37
C ALA A 142 7.56 10.32 11.13
N ILE A 143 6.38 10.88 10.86
CA ILE A 143 6.18 11.86 9.78
C ILE A 143 7.01 13.12 10.05
N PHE A 144 6.95 13.67 11.26
CA PHE A 144 7.73 14.86 11.64
C PHE A 144 9.25 14.60 11.71
N ALA A 145 9.65 13.38 12.08
CA ALA A 145 11.05 12.96 12.10
C ALA A 145 11.58 12.51 10.72
N ASN A 146 10.80 12.64 9.64
CA ASN A 146 11.12 12.16 8.29
C ASN A 146 11.41 10.64 8.18
N LEU A 147 10.93 9.84 9.13
CA LEU A 147 11.09 8.37 9.13
C LEU A 147 10.03 7.71 8.21
N GLN A 148 10.10 7.99 6.92
CA GLN A 148 9.09 7.57 5.93
C GLN A 148 8.98 6.05 5.79
N VAL A 149 10.01 5.28 6.14
CA VAL A 149 9.97 3.80 6.11
C VAL A 149 8.87 3.26 7.01
N ILE A 150 8.70 3.82 8.23
CA ILE A 150 7.64 3.42 9.18
C ILE A 150 6.26 3.77 8.60
N VAL A 151 6.14 4.98 8.04
CA VAL A 151 4.90 5.44 7.42
C VAL A 151 4.52 4.56 6.23
N ALA A 152 5.48 4.28 5.36
CA ALA A 152 5.31 3.43 4.18
C ALA A 152 4.92 1.99 4.55
N ALA A 153 5.50 1.43 5.62
CA ALA A 153 5.19 0.08 6.09
C ALA A 153 3.73 -0.07 6.54
N ILE A 154 3.21 0.93 7.27
CA ILE A 154 1.90 0.88 7.93
C ILE A 154 0.79 1.50 7.06
N ALA A 155 1.12 2.41 6.14
CA ALA A 155 0.16 3.10 5.28
C ALA A 155 -0.68 2.13 4.45
N PRO A 156 -2.01 2.17 4.55
CA PRO A 156 -2.87 1.14 3.94
C PRO A 156 -2.80 1.14 2.41
N TYR A 157 -2.66 2.29 1.79
CA TYR A 157 -2.52 2.43 0.35
C TYR A 157 -1.18 1.90 -0.15
N SER A 158 -0.09 2.26 0.52
CA SER A 158 1.26 1.81 0.17
C SER A 158 1.44 0.30 0.37
N ALA A 159 0.90 -0.24 1.48
CA ALA A 159 0.89 -1.68 1.73
C ALA A 159 0.17 -2.45 0.61
N TYR A 160 -1.01 -1.98 0.21
CA TYR A 160 -1.77 -2.59 -0.89
C TYR A 160 -1.03 -2.49 -2.22
N GLY A 161 -0.46 -1.32 -2.54
CA GLY A 161 0.28 -1.09 -3.79
C GLY A 161 1.48 -2.02 -3.93
N ARG A 162 2.27 -2.19 -2.86
CA ARG A 162 3.41 -3.13 -2.85
C ARG A 162 2.97 -4.58 -3.10
N MET A 163 1.87 -5.02 -2.46
CA MET A 163 1.34 -6.37 -2.67
C MET A 163 0.94 -6.59 -4.13
N VAL A 164 0.16 -5.66 -4.71
CA VAL A 164 -0.30 -5.77 -6.10
C VAL A 164 0.87 -5.71 -7.08
N ARG A 165 1.81 -4.77 -6.90
CA ARG A 165 2.99 -4.63 -7.76
C ARG A 165 3.87 -5.88 -7.74
N SER A 166 4.09 -6.46 -6.55
CA SER A 166 4.87 -7.70 -6.42
C SER A 166 4.20 -8.88 -7.12
N ILE A 167 2.88 -9.03 -6.97
CA ILE A 167 2.14 -10.11 -7.64
C ILE A 167 2.14 -9.91 -9.16
N ALA A 168 1.88 -8.69 -9.63
CA ALA A 168 1.85 -8.37 -11.05
C ALA A 168 3.22 -8.57 -11.71
N GLY A 169 4.30 -8.13 -11.08
CA GLY A 169 5.65 -8.30 -11.60
C GLY A 169 6.10 -9.76 -11.64
N LEU A 170 5.74 -10.58 -10.63
CA LEU A 170 5.96 -12.02 -10.68
C LEU A 170 5.20 -12.68 -11.86
N ALA A 171 3.96 -12.25 -12.09
CA ALA A 171 3.14 -12.79 -13.17
C ALA A 171 3.66 -12.38 -14.57
N SER A 172 4.28 -11.19 -14.70
CA SER A 172 4.88 -10.70 -15.96
C SER A 172 6.32 -11.16 -16.17
N GLY A 173 6.91 -11.94 -15.26
CA GLY A 173 8.30 -12.38 -15.35
C GLY A 173 9.34 -11.26 -15.18
N GLU A 174 8.95 -10.14 -14.59
CA GLU A 174 9.84 -9.01 -14.35
C GLU A 174 10.77 -9.28 -13.15
N SER A 175 12.03 -8.92 -13.26
CA SER A 175 12.97 -9.00 -12.14
C SER A 175 12.58 -7.96 -11.06
N ILE A 176 12.08 -8.44 -9.93
CA ILE A 176 11.67 -7.60 -8.81
C ILE A 176 12.75 -7.64 -7.73
N ALA A 177 13.05 -6.49 -7.12
CA ALA A 177 13.99 -6.43 -6.00
C ALA A 177 13.53 -7.37 -4.86
N PRO A 178 14.42 -8.24 -4.33
CA PRO A 178 14.07 -9.20 -3.27
C PRO A 178 13.45 -8.54 -2.04
N ALA A 179 13.95 -7.36 -1.65
CA ALA A 179 13.42 -6.58 -0.53
C ALA A 179 11.94 -6.22 -0.71
N LEU A 180 11.51 -5.89 -1.94
CA LEU A 180 10.10 -5.59 -2.23
C LEU A 180 9.23 -6.85 -2.10
N LEU A 181 9.71 -8.00 -2.59
CA LEU A 181 8.99 -9.28 -2.49
C LEU A 181 8.81 -9.72 -1.04
N VAL A 182 9.88 -9.65 -0.24
CA VAL A 182 9.86 -10.03 1.18
C VAL A 182 8.92 -9.13 1.96
N THR A 183 9.04 -7.81 1.82
CA THR A 183 8.18 -6.86 2.53
C THR A 183 6.71 -6.95 2.11
N ALA A 184 6.43 -7.15 0.83
CA ALA A 184 5.08 -7.36 0.32
C ALA A 184 4.49 -8.68 0.83
N GLY A 185 5.28 -9.76 0.83
CA GLY A 185 4.88 -11.08 1.32
C GLY A 185 4.56 -11.07 2.81
N ILE A 186 5.42 -10.47 3.64
CA ILE A 186 5.19 -10.30 5.08
C ILE A 186 3.91 -9.48 5.31
N THR A 187 3.76 -8.35 4.61
CA THR A 187 2.59 -7.48 4.74
C THR A 187 1.30 -8.23 4.37
N LEU A 188 1.31 -8.96 3.25
CA LEU A 188 0.18 -9.76 2.82
C LEU A 188 -0.21 -10.83 3.85
N LEU A 189 0.78 -11.59 4.34
CA LEU A 189 0.59 -12.64 5.33
C LEU A 189 0.00 -12.07 6.63
N VAL A 190 0.56 -11.00 7.14
CA VAL A 190 0.09 -10.34 8.37
C VAL A 190 -1.37 -9.86 8.19
N ILE A 191 -1.67 -9.18 7.09
CA ILE A 191 -3.03 -8.67 6.85
C ILE A 191 -4.04 -9.80 6.67
N VAL A 192 -3.68 -10.88 5.97
CA VAL A 192 -4.55 -12.05 5.80
C VAL A 192 -4.80 -12.73 7.14
N ILE A 193 -3.76 -12.96 7.96
CA ILE A 193 -3.89 -13.56 9.29
C ILE A 193 -4.79 -12.69 10.19
N TYR A 194 -4.51 -11.37 10.28
CA TYR A 194 -5.33 -10.47 11.08
C TYR A 194 -6.79 -10.44 10.61
N SER A 195 -7.03 -10.36 9.30
CA SER A 195 -8.38 -10.34 8.75
C SER A 195 -9.12 -11.66 8.95
N TRP A 196 -8.39 -12.77 8.92
CA TRP A 196 -8.95 -14.09 9.13
C TRP A 196 -9.38 -14.31 10.58
N PHE A 197 -8.56 -13.94 11.56
CA PHE A 197 -8.83 -14.22 12.98
C PHE A 197 -9.62 -13.10 13.67
N TRP A 198 -9.27 -11.83 13.42
CA TRP A 198 -9.80 -10.66 14.13
C TRP A 198 -10.60 -9.69 13.25
N GLY A 199 -10.88 -10.04 12.01
CA GLY A 199 -11.67 -9.22 11.11
C GLY A 199 -10.97 -7.89 10.76
N ARG A 200 -11.61 -6.77 11.08
CA ARG A 200 -11.10 -5.43 10.80
C ARG A 200 -10.22 -4.85 11.93
N ALA A 201 -9.61 -5.69 12.76
CA ALA A 201 -8.77 -5.24 13.87
C ALA A 201 -7.58 -4.38 13.39
N TRP A 202 -6.96 -4.73 12.24
CA TRP A 202 -5.92 -3.91 11.63
C TRP A 202 -6.38 -2.46 11.41
N CYS A 203 -7.54 -2.25 10.77
CA CYS A 203 -8.09 -0.91 10.50
C CYS A 203 -8.50 -0.16 11.78
N ASN A 204 -8.79 -0.89 12.86
CA ASN A 204 -9.26 -0.29 14.10
C ASN A 204 -8.16 -0.02 15.12
N ILE A 205 -6.99 -0.67 15.00
CA ILE A 205 -5.91 -0.59 16.00
C ILE A 205 -4.63 -0.05 15.37
N ILE A 206 -4.19 -0.62 14.23
CA ILE A 206 -2.86 -0.36 13.66
C ILE A 206 -2.89 0.77 12.62
N CYS A 207 -3.93 0.83 11.80
CA CYS A 207 -4.00 1.78 10.69
C CYS A 207 -4.15 3.23 11.18
N PRO A 208 -3.20 4.14 10.87
CA PRO A 208 -3.28 5.54 11.31
C PRO A 208 -4.48 6.28 10.72
N VAL A 209 -4.81 6.03 9.45
CA VAL A 209 -6.01 6.59 8.80
C VAL A 209 -7.27 6.14 9.52
N GLY A 210 -7.37 4.84 9.85
CA GLY A 210 -8.49 4.30 10.60
C GLY A 210 -8.61 4.91 12.00
N SER A 211 -7.50 5.17 12.67
CA SER A 211 -7.46 5.80 14.01
C SER A 211 -7.90 7.26 13.95
N LEU A 212 -7.42 8.04 12.98
CA LEU A 212 -7.80 9.43 12.81
C LEU A 212 -9.30 9.58 12.46
N LEU A 213 -9.76 8.86 11.44
CA LEU A 213 -11.18 8.92 11.04
C LEU A 213 -12.12 8.43 12.14
N SER A 214 -11.65 7.61 13.07
CA SER A 214 -12.46 7.19 14.23
C SER A 214 -12.81 8.30 15.20
N ILE A 215 -11.94 9.29 15.33
CA ILE A 215 -12.19 10.46 16.18
C ILE A 215 -13.39 11.23 15.63
N VAL A 216 -13.37 11.47 14.31
CA VAL A 216 -14.46 12.19 13.61
C VAL A 216 -15.75 11.37 13.61
N SER A 217 -15.68 10.07 13.36
CA SER A 217 -16.87 9.21 13.26
C SER A 217 -17.63 9.03 14.57
N ARG A 218 -17.02 9.33 15.72
CA ARG A 218 -17.75 9.42 17.01
C ARG A 218 -18.88 10.44 16.98
N PHE A 219 -18.70 11.48 16.17
CA PHE A 219 -19.64 12.61 16.03
C PHE A 219 -20.48 12.49 14.75
N SER A 220 -20.44 11.34 14.04
CA SER A 220 -21.16 11.18 12.78
C SER A 220 -22.65 11.45 12.93
N LEU A 221 -23.21 12.18 11.95
CA LEU A 221 -24.62 12.52 11.90
C LEU A 221 -25.50 11.29 11.61
N LEU A 222 -25.06 10.44 10.72
CA LEU A 222 -25.71 9.18 10.37
C LEU A 222 -24.90 8.01 10.95
N ARG A 223 -25.56 7.10 11.62
CA ARG A 223 -24.93 5.92 12.22
C ARG A 223 -25.89 4.74 12.31
N ILE A 224 -25.32 3.56 12.50
CA ILE A 224 -26.07 2.34 12.76
C ILE A 224 -26.61 2.38 14.19
N ARG A 225 -27.91 2.07 14.35
CA ARG A 225 -28.63 2.07 15.61
C ARG A 225 -29.33 0.74 15.83
N ILE A 226 -29.52 0.40 17.10
CA ILE A 226 -30.31 -0.74 17.55
C ILE A 226 -31.52 -0.18 18.30
N ASP A 227 -32.70 -0.50 17.81
CA ASP A 227 -33.96 -0.23 18.51
C ASP A 227 -34.11 -1.22 19.65
N GLY A 228 -34.03 -0.72 20.88
CA GLY A 228 -34.12 -1.53 22.08
C GLY A 228 -35.43 -2.28 22.23
N ASN A 229 -36.54 -1.72 21.70
CA ASN A 229 -37.88 -2.32 21.82
C ASN A 229 -38.05 -3.53 20.87
N LYS A 230 -37.38 -3.50 19.70
CA LYS A 230 -37.43 -4.57 18.72
C LYS A 230 -36.31 -5.60 18.89
N CYS A 231 -35.29 -5.28 19.70
CA CYS A 231 -34.10 -6.11 19.82
C CYS A 231 -34.30 -7.24 20.84
N THR A 232 -34.29 -8.49 20.36
CA THR A 232 -34.37 -9.70 21.18
C THR A 232 -33.02 -10.19 21.74
N ALA A 233 -31.96 -9.40 21.63
CA ALA A 233 -30.59 -9.73 22.07
C ALA A 233 -30.03 -11.09 21.52
N CYS A 234 -30.50 -11.57 20.36
CA CYS A 234 -30.12 -12.86 19.79
C CYS A 234 -28.67 -12.99 19.34
N GLY A 235 -27.86 -11.92 19.34
CA GLY A 235 -26.44 -11.91 19.04
C GLY A 235 -26.06 -12.13 17.56
N ARG A 236 -27.02 -12.23 16.62
CA ARG A 236 -26.71 -12.48 15.19
C ARG A 236 -25.93 -11.34 14.54
N CYS A 237 -26.25 -10.10 14.87
CA CYS A 237 -25.56 -8.91 14.39
C CYS A 237 -24.12 -8.84 14.92
N GLU A 238 -23.92 -9.16 16.21
CA GLU A 238 -22.62 -9.21 16.86
C GLU A 238 -21.72 -10.28 16.22
N ARG A 239 -22.20 -11.53 16.13
CA ARG A 239 -21.48 -12.64 15.45
C ARG A 239 -21.14 -12.34 13.99
N GLY A 240 -21.90 -11.47 13.37
CA GLY A 240 -21.66 -11.02 12.00
C GLY A 240 -20.84 -9.76 11.84
N CYS A 241 -20.50 -9.07 12.94
CA CYS A 241 -19.79 -7.80 12.87
C CYS A 241 -18.30 -8.02 12.66
N LYS A 242 -17.81 -7.65 11.48
CA LYS A 242 -16.37 -7.76 11.14
C LYS A 242 -15.48 -6.75 11.85
N SER A 243 -16.05 -5.70 12.44
CA SER A 243 -15.33 -4.69 13.23
C SER A 243 -15.44 -4.92 14.74
N SER A 244 -16.13 -5.97 15.18
CA SER A 244 -16.35 -6.32 16.60
C SER A 244 -16.86 -5.13 17.46
N CYS A 245 -17.69 -4.26 16.86
CA CYS A 245 -18.16 -3.00 17.45
C CYS A 245 -19.60 -3.02 17.95
N ILE A 246 -20.31 -4.16 17.84
CA ILE A 246 -21.71 -4.32 18.29
C ILE A 246 -21.74 -5.09 19.60
N ASN A 247 -22.28 -4.47 20.65
CA ASN A 247 -22.55 -5.12 21.92
C ASN A 247 -24.06 -5.39 22.03
N THR A 248 -24.42 -6.67 22.02
CA THR A 248 -25.83 -7.08 22.09
C THR A 248 -26.38 -7.00 23.50
N ASN A 249 -25.55 -7.08 24.55
CA ASN A 249 -25.99 -7.01 25.94
C ASN A 249 -26.44 -5.58 26.29
N THR A 250 -25.66 -4.58 25.85
CA THR A 250 -25.97 -3.16 26.05
C THR A 250 -26.80 -2.57 24.90
N ARG A 251 -27.04 -3.34 23.83
CA ARG A 251 -27.76 -2.92 22.62
C ARG A 251 -27.14 -1.68 21.97
N THR A 252 -25.81 -1.56 22.02
CA THR A 252 -25.06 -0.40 21.53
C THR A 252 -24.14 -0.74 20.37
N VAL A 253 -23.87 0.24 19.52
CA VAL A 253 -22.90 0.15 18.43
C VAL A 253 -21.85 1.22 18.63
N ASP A 254 -20.59 0.82 18.71
CA ASP A 254 -19.47 1.75 18.81
C ASP A 254 -19.18 2.37 17.42
N ALA A 255 -19.61 3.63 17.24
CA ALA A 255 -19.44 4.36 15.99
C ALA A 255 -17.96 4.60 15.65
N SER A 256 -17.06 4.68 16.65
CA SER A 256 -15.63 4.89 16.40
C SER A 256 -14.96 3.73 15.68
N ARG A 257 -15.51 2.51 15.78
CA ARG A 257 -15.01 1.29 15.14
C ARG A 257 -15.89 0.79 14.01
N CYS A 258 -17.13 1.27 13.91
CA CYS A 258 -18.02 0.93 12.82
C CYS A 258 -17.42 1.44 11.49
N VAL A 259 -17.44 0.60 10.46
CA VAL A 259 -16.97 0.94 9.10
C VAL A 259 -18.13 1.01 8.11
N ASP A 260 -19.33 1.15 8.60
CA ASP A 260 -20.59 1.30 7.84
C ASP A 260 -20.74 0.30 6.69
N CYS A 261 -20.44 -0.96 7.00
CA CYS A 261 -20.53 -2.05 6.02
C CYS A 261 -21.94 -2.56 5.77
N PHE A 262 -22.90 -2.18 6.61
CA PHE A 262 -24.32 -2.54 6.57
C PHE A 262 -24.64 -4.05 6.64
N ASP A 263 -23.66 -4.89 6.99
CA ASP A 263 -23.89 -6.35 7.09
C ASP A 263 -24.84 -6.72 8.24
N CYS A 264 -24.87 -5.91 9.31
CA CYS A 264 -25.71 -6.14 10.48
C CYS A 264 -27.20 -5.93 10.19
N ILE A 265 -27.54 -4.95 9.33
CA ILE A 265 -28.92 -4.65 8.95
C ILE A 265 -29.58 -5.88 8.31
N GLY A 266 -28.92 -6.49 7.32
CA GLY A 266 -29.43 -7.68 6.65
C GLY A 266 -29.44 -8.97 7.47
N ARG A 267 -28.82 -8.96 8.66
CA ARG A 267 -28.79 -10.12 9.59
C ARG A 267 -29.84 -10.05 10.68
N CYS A 268 -30.38 -8.87 10.93
CA CYS A 268 -31.43 -8.68 11.92
C CYS A 268 -32.79 -9.11 11.33
N LYS A 269 -33.33 -10.20 11.82
CA LYS A 269 -34.66 -10.71 11.39
C LYS A 269 -35.79 -9.83 11.91
N GLU A 270 -35.62 -9.26 13.11
CA GLU A 270 -36.59 -8.41 13.77
C GLU A 270 -36.61 -6.97 13.28
N GLY A 271 -35.75 -6.63 12.29
CA GLY A 271 -35.68 -5.27 11.77
C GLY A 271 -35.23 -4.21 12.81
N ALA A 272 -34.63 -4.65 13.92
CA ALA A 272 -34.22 -3.76 15.02
C ALA A 272 -32.99 -2.89 14.68
N ILE A 273 -32.32 -3.11 13.54
CA ILE A 273 -31.11 -2.34 13.16
C ILE A 273 -31.43 -1.46 11.97
N SER A 274 -31.20 -0.17 12.15
CA SER A 274 -31.38 0.84 11.11
C SER A 274 -30.15 1.72 10.97
N PHE A 275 -30.01 2.39 9.82
CA PHE A 275 -29.05 3.43 9.57
C PHE A 275 -29.80 4.75 9.46
N GLY A 276 -29.47 5.71 10.30
CA GLY A 276 -30.20 6.98 10.39
C GLY A 276 -29.54 8.01 11.28
N PRO A 277 -30.20 9.20 11.42
CA PRO A 277 -29.65 10.33 12.14
C PRO A 277 -29.36 10.01 13.61
N ALA A 278 -28.33 10.67 14.14
CA ALA A 278 -27.89 10.52 15.53
C ALA A 278 -28.85 11.13 16.56
N ALA A 279 -29.89 11.86 16.15
CA ALA A 279 -30.85 12.48 17.03
C ALA A 279 -31.81 11.45 17.67
N GLY A 280 -32.02 11.58 18.98
CA GLY A 280 -32.82 10.68 19.84
C GLY A 280 -31.96 10.06 20.93
N ARG A 281 -31.35 10.86 21.81
CA ARG A 281 -30.95 10.43 23.14
C ARG A 281 -32.23 10.13 23.92
N GLY A 282 -32.66 8.89 23.98
CA GLY A 282 -33.34 8.38 25.12
C GLY A 282 -32.39 8.55 26.31
N SER A 283 -32.77 9.40 27.23
CA SER A 283 -32.13 9.59 28.53
C SER A 283 -32.17 8.26 29.28
N ASP A 284 -31.09 7.45 29.18
CA ASP A 284 -30.69 6.47 30.20
C ASP A 284 -29.51 5.65 29.64
N ASP A 285 -28.31 6.09 29.90
CA ASP A 285 -27.12 5.24 29.94
C ASP A 285 -25.83 6.06 30.14
N ARG A 286 -25.86 6.92 31.16
CA ARG A 286 -24.64 7.38 31.81
C ARG A 286 -24.55 6.75 33.19
N LYS A 287 -24.25 5.46 33.30
CA LYS A 287 -23.64 4.88 34.50
C LYS A 287 -23.13 3.49 34.23
N LYS A 288 -21.86 3.29 34.61
CA LYS A 288 -21.08 2.05 34.71
C LYS A 288 -20.21 1.72 33.48
N ALA A 289 -19.10 2.40 33.39
CA ALA A 289 -17.86 1.77 32.96
C ALA A 289 -17.09 1.46 34.24
N ASP A 290 -17.04 0.21 34.57
CA ASP A 290 -16.26 -0.29 35.70
C ASP A 290 -14.90 -0.78 35.24
N ASP A 291 -13.88 -0.44 35.98
CA ASP A 291 -12.47 -0.77 35.83
C ASP A 291 -12.22 -2.27 36.00
N THR A 292 -11.41 -2.83 35.12
CA THR A 292 -10.57 -4.00 35.43
C THR A 292 -9.21 -3.87 34.74
N PRO A 293 -8.11 -4.14 35.46
CA PRO A 293 -6.77 -3.81 35.00
C PRO A 293 -6.11 -4.87 34.13
N ASP A 294 -5.50 -4.40 33.17
CA ASP A 294 -4.30 -4.63 32.37
C ASP A 294 -3.65 -6.02 32.37
N ARG A 295 -3.77 -6.69 31.20
CA ARG A 295 -2.93 -7.81 30.78
C ARG A 295 -2.02 -7.45 29.58
N SER A 296 -1.83 -6.17 29.31
CA SER A 296 -1.32 -5.65 28.02
C SER A 296 0.20 -5.43 27.94
N ARG A 297 1.01 -5.71 28.97
CA ARG A 297 2.46 -5.44 28.93
C ARG A 297 3.30 -6.58 28.33
N ARG A 298 2.82 -7.81 28.32
CA ARG A 298 3.57 -8.97 27.80
C ARG A 298 3.50 -9.15 26.28
N ASP A 299 2.41 -8.71 25.63
CA ASP A 299 2.22 -8.89 24.18
C ASP A 299 2.97 -7.85 23.32
N PHE A 300 3.45 -6.76 23.93
CA PHE A 300 4.19 -5.71 23.22
C PHE A 300 5.64 -6.11 22.91
N LEU A 301 6.28 -6.86 23.79
CA LEU A 301 7.69 -7.26 23.63
C LEU A 301 7.90 -8.37 22.60
N ALA A 302 6.90 -9.21 22.36
CA ALA A 302 6.98 -10.29 21.38
C ALA A 302 6.92 -9.81 19.93
N THR A 303 6.25 -8.67 19.69
CA THR A 303 6.08 -8.12 18.32
C THR A 303 7.30 -7.33 17.84
N ALA A 304 8.07 -6.76 18.75
CA ALA A 304 9.27 -5.99 18.43
C ALA A 304 10.46 -6.88 18.00
N ALA A 305 10.53 -8.11 18.50
CA ALA A 305 11.63 -9.04 18.21
C ALA A 305 11.59 -9.64 16.79
N ILE A 306 10.40 -9.69 16.15
CA ILE A 306 10.22 -10.30 14.82
C ILE A 306 10.65 -9.35 13.68
N LEU A 307 10.74 -8.05 13.94
CA LEU A 307 11.13 -7.05 12.94
C LEU A 307 12.64 -6.90 12.75
N ALA A 308 13.46 -7.52 13.61
CA ALA A 308 14.91 -7.32 13.62
C ALA A 308 15.73 -8.36 12.81
N THR A 309 15.11 -9.40 12.25
CA THR A 309 15.87 -10.54 11.67
C THR A 309 15.72 -10.77 10.18
N ALA A 310 15.32 -9.80 9.38
CA ALA A 310 15.19 -9.96 7.92
C ALA A 310 16.24 -9.17 7.13
N GLY A 311 17.50 -9.54 7.29
CA GLY A 311 18.58 -9.12 6.42
C GLY A 311 19.40 -10.33 6.00
N ILE A 312 19.00 -11.02 4.94
CA ILE A 312 19.87 -12.01 4.26
C ILE A 312 19.74 -11.75 2.76
N GLU A 313 20.85 -11.31 2.19
CA GLU A 313 21.07 -11.17 0.75
C GLU A 313 21.21 -12.55 0.11
N ALA A 314 20.48 -12.77 -0.95
CA ALA A 314 20.73 -13.85 -1.89
C ALA A 314 20.93 -13.29 -3.29
N ASN A 315 22.18 -13.05 -3.65
CA ASN A 315 22.59 -12.77 -5.02
C ASN A 315 22.65 -14.09 -5.81
N ALA A 316 21.62 -14.40 -6.55
CA ALA A 316 21.68 -15.41 -7.61
C ALA A 316 21.74 -14.69 -8.98
N GLN A 317 22.93 -14.56 -9.51
CA GLN A 317 23.17 -14.00 -10.85
C GLN A 317 23.06 -15.13 -11.87
N GLU A 318 21.94 -15.18 -12.59
CA GLU A 318 21.82 -16.03 -13.79
C GLU A 318 22.75 -15.51 -14.89
N LYS A 319 23.73 -16.32 -15.29
CA LYS A 319 24.62 -16.03 -16.41
C LYS A 319 23.85 -16.22 -17.72
N ARG A 320 23.51 -15.10 -18.37
CA ARG A 320 23.04 -15.14 -19.76
C ARG A 320 24.24 -15.27 -20.70
N LEU A 321 24.16 -16.22 -21.61
CA LEU A 321 25.14 -16.43 -22.71
C LEU A 321 24.58 -15.75 -23.96
N ASP A 322 25.43 -15.05 -24.72
CA ASP A 322 25.13 -14.67 -26.09
C ASP A 322 25.18 -15.92 -27.00
N GLY A 323 24.59 -15.85 -28.18
CA GLY A 323 24.60 -16.96 -29.13
C GLY A 323 25.98 -17.45 -29.54
N GLY A 324 27.07 -16.84 -29.07
CA GLY A 324 28.47 -17.16 -29.37
C GLY A 324 29.27 -17.71 -28.20
N LEU A 325 28.63 -18.21 -27.12
CA LEU A 325 29.26 -18.79 -25.91
C LEU A 325 30.00 -17.82 -25.00
N ALA A 326 29.97 -16.51 -25.27
CA ALA A 326 30.52 -15.51 -24.34
C ALA A 326 29.47 -15.11 -23.26
N PRO A 327 29.86 -14.99 -21.98
CA PRO A 327 28.95 -14.53 -20.96
C PRO A 327 28.59 -13.06 -21.20
N VAL A 328 27.31 -12.78 -21.44
CA VAL A 328 26.81 -11.39 -21.53
C VAL A 328 26.77 -10.80 -20.12
N THR A 329 27.66 -9.85 -19.86
CA THR A 329 27.66 -9.12 -18.60
C THR A 329 26.59 -8.03 -18.66
N ASP A 330 25.57 -8.15 -17.80
CA ASP A 330 24.56 -7.09 -17.63
C ASP A 330 25.19 -5.80 -17.12
N LYS A 331 24.54 -4.65 -17.40
CA LYS A 331 24.95 -3.38 -16.81
C LYS A 331 24.74 -3.40 -15.31
N ALA A 332 25.81 -3.10 -14.59
CA ALA A 332 25.74 -2.85 -13.17
C ALA A 332 25.30 -1.40 -12.89
N VAL A 333 24.71 -1.21 -11.75
CA VAL A 333 24.36 0.13 -11.27
C VAL A 333 25.62 0.80 -10.74
N PRO A 334 26.02 1.97 -11.27
CA PRO A 334 27.16 2.69 -10.73
C PRO A 334 26.87 3.31 -9.38
N GLU A 335 27.88 3.39 -8.54
CA GLU A 335 27.84 4.25 -7.35
C GLU A 335 27.74 5.71 -7.78
N ARG A 336 26.80 6.45 -7.18
CA ARG A 336 26.51 7.84 -7.49
C ARG A 336 26.82 8.72 -6.30
N THR A 337 27.41 9.88 -6.53
CA THR A 337 27.67 10.88 -5.48
C THR A 337 26.38 11.56 -5.00
N GLY A 338 25.41 11.75 -5.89
CA GLY A 338 24.09 12.31 -5.58
C GLY A 338 22.95 11.35 -5.97
N ARG A 339 21.84 11.41 -5.28
CA ARG A 339 20.67 10.55 -5.55
C ARG A 339 19.84 11.11 -6.70
N LEU A 340 19.49 10.23 -7.63
CA LEU A 340 18.64 10.59 -8.77
C LEU A 340 17.18 10.39 -8.41
N VAL A 341 16.43 11.48 -8.38
CA VAL A 341 14.98 11.49 -8.16
C VAL A 341 14.24 12.02 -9.39
N PRO A 342 12.96 11.68 -9.59
CA PRO A 342 12.22 12.02 -10.81
C PRO A 342 12.10 13.54 -11.03
N PRO A 343 12.03 14.00 -12.30
CA PRO A 343 11.68 15.39 -12.62
C PRO A 343 10.35 15.78 -11.96
N GLY A 344 10.29 16.97 -11.37
CA GLY A 344 9.15 17.44 -10.58
C GLY A 344 9.27 17.15 -9.06
N ALA A 345 10.30 16.43 -8.62
CA ALA A 345 10.57 16.21 -7.20
C ALA A 345 11.09 17.48 -6.49
N GLY A 346 11.81 18.35 -7.22
CA GLY A 346 12.41 19.59 -6.73
C GLY A 346 13.74 19.36 -6.02
N SER A 347 13.80 18.48 -5.02
CA SER A 347 15.03 18.03 -4.36
C SER A 347 14.88 16.59 -3.89
N ALA A 348 16.00 15.94 -3.61
CA ALA A 348 16.01 14.59 -3.04
C ALA A 348 15.31 14.55 -1.67
N ASP A 349 15.60 15.51 -0.80
CA ASP A 349 15.00 15.60 0.53
C ASP A 349 13.49 15.85 0.48
N SER A 350 13.04 16.77 -0.38
CA SER A 350 11.61 17.03 -0.60
C SER A 350 10.88 15.78 -1.12
N PHE A 351 11.51 15.04 -2.02
CA PHE A 351 10.96 13.81 -2.56
C PHE A 351 10.80 12.74 -1.49
N TYR A 352 11.88 12.43 -0.78
CA TYR A 352 11.88 11.35 0.20
C TYR A 352 11.02 11.66 1.42
N SER A 353 10.89 12.92 1.82
CA SER A 353 10.00 13.34 2.92
C SER A 353 8.52 13.16 2.63
N ARG A 354 8.11 13.19 1.37
CA ARG A 354 6.70 13.04 0.93
C ARG A 354 6.38 11.66 0.37
N CYS A 355 7.38 10.92 -0.10
CA CYS A 355 7.17 9.64 -0.78
C CYS A 355 6.72 8.55 0.18
N THR A 356 5.55 7.96 -0.05
CA THR A 356 4.98 6.85 0.74
C THR A 356 5.39 5.47 0.25
N ALA A 357 6.35 5.36 -0.66
CA ALA A 357 6.81 4.09 -1.25
C ALA A 357 5.67 3.20 -1.80
N CYS A 358 4.63 3.81 -2.37
CA CYS A 358 3.46 3.07 -2.89
C CYS A 358 3.74 2.30 -4.19
N GLN A 359 4.87 2.55 -4.84
CA GLN A 359 5.32 1.93 -6.10
C GLN A 359 4.48 2.29 -7.34
N LEU A 360 3.58 3.26 -7.26
CA LEU A 360 2.70 3.62 -8.38
C LEU A 360 3.46 4.20 -9.57
N CYS A 361 4.42 5.10 -9.32
CA CYS A 361 5.28 5.67 -10.35
C CYS A 361 6.22 4.61 -10.98
N VAL A 362 6.65 3.61 -10.19
CA VAL A 362 7.47 2.49 -10.69
C VAL A 362 6.65 1.61 -11.64
N SER A 363 5.42 1.23 -11.24
CA SER A 363 4.55 0.37 -12.07
C SER A 363 4.08 1.04 -13.36
N ASN A 364 4.00 2.37 -13.39
CA ASN A 364 3.55 3.13 -14.56
C ASN A 364 4.69 3.74 -15.37
N CYS A 365 5.97 3.49 -15.02
CA CYS A 365 7.10 3.99 -15.78
C CYS A 365 7.31 3.20 -17.08
N PRO A 366 6.99 3.77 -18.28
CA PRO A 366 7.07 3.02 -19.53
C PRO A 366 8.52 2.73 -19.95
N ASN A 367 9.47 3.44 -19.36
CA ASN A 367 10.89 3.36 -19.72
C ASN A 367 11.70 2.49 -18.74
N GLY A 368 11.09 1.94 -17.69
CA GLY A 368 11.75 1.08 -16.69
C GLY A 368 12.87 1.76 -15.89
N VAL A 369 12.84 3.09 -15.79
CA VAL A 369 13.89 3.89 -15.15
C VAL A 369 13.72 3.95 -13.63
N LEU A 370 12.50 3.86 -13.13
CA LEU A 370 12.22 3.91 -11.71
C LEU A 370 12.26 2.52 -11.09
N ARG A 371 12.98 2.40 -10.00
CA ARG A 371 13.10 1.16 -9.22
C ARG A 371 13.00 1.45 -7.73
N PRO A 372 12.58 0.49 -6.90
CA PRO A 372 12.60 0.66 -5.45
C PRO A 372 14.03 0.65 -4.93
N SER A 373 14.37 1.60 -4.08
CA SER A 373 15.68 1.65 -3.40
C SER A 373 15.81 0.50 -2.40
N THR A 374 17.02 -0.03 -2.31
CA THR A 374 17.42 -1.04 -1.32
C THR A 374 18.17 -0.42 -0.14
N ASP A 375 18.48 0.85 -0.18
CA ASP A 375 19.12 1.58 0.91
C ASP A 375 18.18 1.67 2.13
N LEU A 376 18.67 1.34 3.31
CA LEU A 376 17.88 1.30 4.54
C LEU A 376 17.27 2.65 4.90
N SER A 377 17.93 3.76 4.59
CA SER A 377 17.43 5.11 4.89
C SER A 377 16.22 5.49 4.04
N HIS A 378 16.11 4.93 2.82
CA HIS A 378 15.05 5.20 1.86
C HIS A 378 14.44 3.92 1.28
N LEU A 379 14.39 2.89 2.11
CA LEU A 379 13.95 1.55 1.71
C LEU A 379 12.61 1.58 1.00
N LEU A 380 12.56 0.97 -0.20
CA LEU A 380 11.40 0.88 -1.08
C LEU A 380 10.93 2.22 -1.69
N GLN A 381 11.51 3.36 -1.36
CA GLN A 381 11.21 4.60 -2.06
C GLN A 381 11.84 4.56 -3.47
N PRO A 382 11.17 5.10 -4.50
CA PRO A 382 11.69 5.03 -5.85
C PRO A 382 12.99 5.85 -6.04
N GLU A 383 13.93 5.28 -6.76
CA GLU A 383 15.12 5.96 -7.27
C GLU A 383 15.23 5.73 -8.78
N MET A 384 16.00 6.57 -9.48
CA MET A 384 16.23 6.42 -10.91
C MET A 384 17.51 5.63 -11.17
N GLY A 385 17.43 4.68 -12.11
CA GLY A 385 18.55 3.91 -12.65
C GLY A 385 18.47 3.83 -14.15
N TYR A 386 19.61 3.79 -14.82
CA TYR A 386 19.70 3.84 -16.29
C TYR A 386 20.25 2.54 -16.90
N GLU A 387 20.27 1.47 -16.12
CA GLU A 387 20.73 0.15 -16.59
C GLU A 387 19.74 -0.51 -17.58
N LYS A 388 18.43 -0.23 -17.42
CA LYS A 388 17.35 -0.83 -18.24
C LYS A 388 16.72 0.13 -19.24
N GLY A 389 16.96 1.44 -19.10
CA GLY A 389 16.33 2.46 -19.92
C GLY A 389 16.83 3.86 -19.57
N PHE A 390 16.22 4.88 -20.17
CA PHE A 390 16.52 6.28 -19.90
C PHE A 390 15.22 7.09 -19.76
N CYS A 391 15.28 8.21 -19.06
CA CYS A 391 14.14 9.09 -18.88
C CYS A 391 13.87 9.89 -20.15
N ARG A 392 12.82 9.54 -20.90
CA ARG A 392 12.48 10.27 -22.14
C ARG A 392 11.98 11.67 -21.81
N PRO A 393 12.44 12.70 -22.55
CA PRO A 393 12.04 14.08 -22.33
C PRO A 393 10.53 14.31 -22.40
N GLU A 394 9.85 13.66 -23.32
CA GLU A 394 8.40 13.77 -23.55
C GLU A 394 7.52 13.04 -22.55
N CYS A 395 8.08 12.21 -21.65
CA CYS A 395 7.32 11.39 -20.72
C CYS A 395 7.11 12.08 -19.36
N THR A 396 5.85 12.26 -18.93
CA THR A 396 5.45 12.92 -17.68
C THR A 396 4.70 12.00 -16.70
N VAL A 397 4.50 10.72 -17.05
CA VAL A 397 3.62 9.76 -16.36
C VAL A 397 3.87 9.66 -14.86
N CYS A 398 5.14 9.65 -14.41
CA CYS A 398 5.45 9.53 -12.97
C CYS A 398 4.91 10.70 -12.15
N SER A 399 4.89 11.92 -12.72
CA SER A 399 4.36 13.13 -12.08
C SER A 399 2.82 13.14 -12.06
N GLU A 400 2.18 12.60 -13.09
CA GLU A 400 0.72 12.53 -13.19
C GLU A 400 0.09 11.57 -12.19
N VAL A 401 0.75 10.43 -11.94
CA VAL A 401 0.22 9.36 -11.07
C VAL A 401 0.58 9.53 -9.59
N CYS A 402 1.48 10.43 -9.22
CA CYS A 402 1.91 10.58 -7.83
C CYS A 402 0.80 11.12 -6.93
N PRO A 403 0.24 10.33 -5.98
CA PRO A 403 -0.86 10.77 -5.13
C PRO A 403 -0.40 11.57 -3.91
N ALA A 404 0.90 11.45 -3.55
CA ALA A 404 1.49 12.10 -2.38
C ALA A 404 2.11 13.46 -2.69
N GLY A 405 2.07 13.91 -3.96
CA GLY A 405 2.72 15.15 -4.38
C GLY A 405 4.24 15.17 -4.21
N ALA A 406 4.87 13.99 -4.00
CA ALA A 406 6.32 13.86 -3.96
C ALA A 406 6.96 14.16 -5.33
N ILE A 407 6.22 13.93 -6.41
CA ILE A 407 6.55 14.34 -7.77
C ILE A 407 5.44 15.29 -8.19
N ARG A 408 5.74 16.58 -8.38
CA ARG A 408 4.78 17.58 -8.85
C ARG A 408 4.49 17.36 -10.33
N PRO A 409 3.27 17.59 -10.79
CA PRO A 409 2.96 17.57 -12.22
C PRO A 409 3.85 18.57 -12.96
N VAL A 410 4.46 18.13 -14.05
CA VAL A 410 5.29 18.94 -14.94
C VAL A 410 4.78 18.79 -16.37
N SER A 411 4.82 19.88 -17.16
CA SER A 411 4.54 19.80 -18.59
C SER A 411 5.74 19.20 -19.34
N ARG A 412 5.54 18.83 -20.60
CA ARG A 412 6.64 18.31 -21.44
C ARG A 412 7.71 19.36 -21.68
N GLU A 413 7.28 20.61 -21.90
CA GLU A 413 8.19 21.74 -22.10
C GLU A 413 8.96 22.05 -20.82
N GLU A 414 8.27 22.15 -19.68
CA GLU A 414 8.89 22.39 -18.39
C GLU A 414 9.92 21.30 -18.03
N LYS A 415 9.68 20.04 -18.40
CA LYS A 415 10.61 18.95 -18.10
C LYS A 415 11.95 19.09 -18.79
N LEU A 416 12.02 19.73 -19.95
CA LEU A 416 13.28 20.00 -20.68
C LEU A 416 14.15 21.07 -20.00
N THR A 417 13.55 21.94 -19.18
CA THR A 417 14.26 22.97 -18.41
C THR A 417 14.64 22.50 -16.99
N ILE A 418 14.27 21.27 -16.60
CA ILE A 418 14.58 20.72 -15.27
C ILE A 418 15.83 19.85 -15.34
N HIS A 419 16.89 20.26 -14.65
CA HIS A 419 18.13 19.52 -14.49
C HIS A 419 18.08 18.70 -13.21
N ILE A 420 17.96 17.36 -13.34
CA ILE A 420 17.88 16.42 -12.22
C ILE A 420 19.24 15.86 -11.81
N GLY A 421 20.23 16.00 -12.66
CA GLY A 421 21.56 15.45 -12.47
C GLY A 421 22.50 15.85 -13.57
N THR A 422 23.79 15.62 -13.36
CA THR A 422 24.84 15.87 -14.33
C THR A 422 25.58 14.59 -14.67
N ALA A 423 25.86 14.38 -15.96
CA ALA A 423 26.66 13.25 -16.41
C ALA A 423 28.15 13.51 -16.19
N THR A 424 28.86 12.51 -15.67
CA THR A 424 30.33 12.53 -15.53
C THR A 424 30.93 11.41 -16.36
N VAL A 425 32.08 11.64 -16.96
CA VAL A 425 32.78 10.67 -17.82
C VAL A 425 34.06 10.22 -17.11
N ASP A 426 34.23 8.91 -17.06
CA ASP A 426 35.50 8.30 -16.70
C ASP A 426 36.34 8.17 -17.97
N ALA A 427 37.36 9.04 -18.05
CA ALA A 427 38.23 9.12 -19.21
C ALA A 427 39.03 7.85 -19.43
N GLU A 428 39.38 7.09 -18.36
CA GLU A 428 40.17 5.88 -18.47
C GLU A 428 39.40 4.72 -19.13
N THR A 429 38.13 4.58 -18.80
CA THR A 429 37.25 3.54 -19.33
C THR A 429 36.54 3.96 -20.62
N CYS A 430 36.58 5.24 -21.01
CA CYS A 430 35.93 5.74 -22.22
C CYS A 430 36.67 5.27 -23.48
N ILE A 431 35.93 4.51 -24.32
CA ILE A 431 36.50 4.00 -25.61
C ILE A 431 36.35 4.93 -26.79
N GLY A 432 35.89 6.17 -26.61
CA GLY A 432 35.75 7.17 -27.65
C GLY A 432 34.74 6.89 -28.77
N CYS A 433 33.75 6.03 -28.54
CA CYS A 433 32.83 5.54 -29.58
C CYS A 433 31.77 6.57 -30.06
N GLY A 434 31.61 7.72 -29.41
CA GLY A 434 30.71 8.82 -29.79
C GLY A 434 29.20 8.53 -29.64
N LYS A 435 28.76 7.36 -29.18
CA LYS A 435 27.33 7.03 -29.04
C LYS A 435 26.57 7.96 -28.09
N CYS A 436 27.22 8.42 -27.02
CA CYS A 436 26.65 9.37 -26.07
C CYS A 436 26.42 10.76 -26.68
N THR A 437 27.29 11.20 -27.54
CA THR A 437 27.18 12.52 -28.25
C THR A 437 26.01 12.54 -29.22
N SER A 438 25.94 11.52 -30.11
CA SER A 438 24.85 11.44 -31.11
C SER A 438 23.45 11.21 -30.47
N ALA A 439 23.40 10.70 -29.26
CA ALA A 439 22.19 10.40 -28.58
C ALA A 439 21.68 11.50 -27.64
N CYS A 440 22.51 12.45 -27.28
CA CYS A 440 22.16 13.50 -26.29
C CYS A 440 21.05 14.42 -26.83
N PRO A 441 19.88 14.52 -26.13
CA PRO A 441 18.75 15.30 -26.60
C PRO A 441 19.00 16.84 -26.50
N THR A 442 19.91 17.26 -25.62
CA THR A 442 20.24 18.66 -25.39
C THR A 442 21.59 19.07 -26.01
N GLY A 443 22.29 18.10 -26.64
CA GLY A 443 23.65 18.38 -27.17
C GLY A 443 24.73 18.58 -26.11
N ALA A 444 24.43 18.31 -24.85
CA ALA A 444 25.34 18.51 -23.71
C ALA A 444 26.63 17.66 -23.77
N VAL A 445 26.69 16.62 -24.60
CA VAL A 445 27.84 15.71 -24.67
C VAL A 445 28.58 15.95 -25.99
N MET A 446 29.86 16.21 -25.90
CA MET A 446 30.75 16.42 -27.05
C MET A 446 31.99 15.51 -26.99
N MET A 447 32.64 15.25 -28.11
CA MET A 447 33.92 14.56 -28.15
C MET A 447 35.05 15.54 -28.09
N VAL A 448 36.00 15.29 -27.19
CA VAL A 448 37.23 16.12 -27.03
C VAL A 448 38.43 15.20 -27.19
N PHE A 449 39.44 15.68 -27.88
CA PHE A 449 40.71 14.98 -28.01
C PHE A 449 41.55 15.26 -26.76
N ASN A 450 41.82 14.23 -25.97
CA ASN A 450 42.60 14.34 -24.74
C ASN A 450 43.56 13.14 -24.64
N ASP A 451 44.83 13.41 -24.32
CA ASP A 451 45.90 12.43 -24.14
C ASP A 451 45.99 11.38 -25.28
N GLY A 452 45.92 11.83 -26.53
CA GLY A 452 46.08 10.98 -27.72
C GLY A 452 44.83 10.16 -28.09
N ARG A 453 43.71 10.37 -27.44
CA ARG A 453 42.43 9.67 -27.74
C ARG A 453 41.22 10.60 -27.66
N ASN A 454 40.17 10.21 -28.38
CA ASN A 454 38.88 10.91 -28.26
C ASN A 454 38.16 10.46 -27.02
N VAL A 455 37.73 11.36 -26.17
CA VAL A 455 36.97 11.11 -24.93
C VAL A 455 35.73 11.97 -24.93
N ALA A 456 34.62 11.50 -24.37
CA ALA A 456 33.43 12.30 -24.20
C ALA A 456 33.64 13.35 -23.09
N ALA A 457 33.18 14.57 -23.33
CA ALA A 457 33.09 15.65 -22.34
C ALA A 457 31.65 16.13 -22.23
N VAL A 458 31.25 16.61 -21.06
CA VAL A 458 29.87 17.00 -20.78
C VAL A 458 29.83 18.50 -20.39
N ALA A 459 28.98 19.25 -21.08
CA ALA A 459 28.62 20.61 -20.68
C ALA A 459 27.53 20.50 -19.58
N GLU A 460 27.92 20.74 -18.33
CA GLU A 460 27.05 20.54 -17.15
C GLU A 460 25.80 21.41 -17.18
N GLU A 461 25.90 22.63 -17.71
CA GLU A 461 24.79 23.58 -17.80
C GLU A 461 23.66 23.09 -18.74
N GLN A 462 24.01 22.31 -19.77
CA GLN A 462 23.07 21.78 -20.75
C GLN A 462 22.57 20.38 -20.39
N CYS A 463 23.16 19.74 -19.38
CA CYS A 463 22.84 18.37 -19.03
C CYS A 463 21.60 18.29 -18.16
N ILE A 464 20.47 17.77 -18.67
CA ILE A 464 19.23 17.56 -17.91
C ILE A 464 19.21 16.29 -17.07
N GLY A 465 20.27 15.47 -17.09
CA GLY A 465 20.35 14.25 -16.30
C GLY A 465 19.47 13.07 -16.77
N CYS A 466 19.03 13.04 -18.03
CA CYS A 466 18.08 12.03 -18.55
C CYS A 466 18.62 10.59 -18.63
N GLY A 467 19.94 10.40 -18.54
CA GLY A 467 20.60 9.09 -18.52
C GLY A 467 20.69 8.37 -19.85
N LYS A 468 20.34 8.99 -20.98
CA LYS A 468 20.42 8.34 -22.31
C LYS A 468 21.85 8.00 -22.70
N CYS A 469 22.80 8.84 -22.37
CA CYS A 469 24.24 8.60 -22.58
C CYS A 469 24.74 7.41 -21.76
N GLU A 470 24.34 7.27 -20.50
CA GLU A 470 24.68 6.17 -19.62
C GLU A 470 24.07 4.86 -20.13
N PHE A 471 22.78 4.87 -20.50
CA PHE A 471 22.09 3.72 -21.04
C PHE A 471 22.71 3.19 -22.34
N LEU A 472 23.09 4.06 -23.28
CA LEU A 472 23.63 3.68 -24.59
C LEU A 472 25.13 3.40 -24.58
N CYS A 473 25.84 3.70 -23.49
CA CYS A 473 27.27 3.41 -23.38
C CYS A 473 27.51 1.90 -23.51
N PRO A 474 28.40 1.43 -24.42
CA PRO A 474 28.65 0.01 -24.63
C PRO A 474 29.54 -0.63 -23.55
N VAL A 475 30.26 0.18 -22.78
CA VAL A 475 31.20 -0.31 -21.75
C VAL A 475 30.46 -1.08 -20.66
N ARG A 476 31.00 -2.20 -20.24
CA ARG A 476 30.43 -3.13 -19.25
C ARG A 476 31.49 -3.56 -18.23
N PRO A 477 31.15 -3.90 -16.97
CA PRO A 477 29.80 -3.89 -16.39
C PRO A 477 29.29 -2.47 -16.06
N LEU A 478 30.19 -1.52 -15.80
CA LEU A 478 29.89 -0.12 -15.51
C LEU A 478 30.05 0.73 -16.79
N SER A 479 29.12 1.65 -17.01
CA SER A 479 29.23 2.61 -18.12
C SER A 479 30.35 3.62 -17.86
N ALA A 480 31.15 3.94 -18.88
CA ALA A 480 32.19 4.98 -18.80
C ALA A 480 31.61 6.41 -18.60
N ILE A 481 30.33 6.59 -18.81
CA ILE A 481 29.59 7.82 -18.51
C ILE A 481 28.45 7.49 -17.57
N LYS A 482 28.37 8.18 -16.45
CA LYS A 482 27.34 7.99 -15.41
C LYS A 482 26.71 9.32 -15.03
N VAL A 483 25.42 9.30 -14.67
CA VAL A 483 24.71 10.49 -14.20
C VAL A 483 24.69 10.50 -12.67
N ASN A 484 25.15 11.59 -12.07
CA ASN A 484 25.03 11.85 -10.64
C ASN A 484 23.85 12.80 -10.42
N GLY A 485 23.07 12.55 -9.35
CA GLY A 485 21.93 13.40 -9.00
C GLY A 485 22.40 14.75 -8.44
N LEU A 486 21.58 15.76 -8.62
CA LEU A 486 21.69 17.03 -7.93
C LEU A 486 20.86 16.97 -6.64
N ASP A 487 21.37 17.54 -5.55
CA ASP A 487 20.64 17.63 -4.28
C ASP A 487 19.35 18.46 -4.46
N GLU A 488 19.45 19.55 -5.20
CA GLU A 488 18.32 20.36 -5.65
C GLU A 488 18.29 20.42 -7.17
N HIS A 489 17.10 20.21 -7.75
CA HIS A 489 16.92 20.33 -9.20
C HIS A 489 17.05 21.79 -9.62
N ARG A 490 17.88 22.04 -10.61
CA ARG A 490 17.97 23.37 -11.24
C ARG A 490 16.89 23.51 -12.31
N LYS A 491 16.44 24.71 -12.54
CA LYS A 491 15.50 25.08 -13.60
C LYS A 491 16.02 26.27 -14.33
N ASP A 492 16.12 26.19 -15.68
CA ASP A 492 16.46 27.31 -16.55
C ASP A 492 15.34 28.33 -16.60
#